data_1ad0e2e81f232177d30423234b1a0213
#
_entry.id   1ad0e2e81f232177d30423234b1a0213
#
_cell.length_a   1.000
_cell.length_b   1.000
_cell.length_c   1.000
_cell.angle_alpha   90.00
_cell.angle_beta   90.00
_cell.angle_gamma   90.00
#
_symmetry.space_group_name_H-M   'P 1'
#
loop_
_entity.id
_entity.type
_entity.pdbx_description
1 polymer ?
#
loop_
_entity_poly.entity_id
_entity_poly.type
_entity_poly.pdbx_seq_one_letter_code
_entity_poly.pdbx_strand_id
1 'polypeptide(L)'
;MRTGQERAYERMLSVAVAALQEREPERLWPLMADVLPGVCGGEALIYKLDEWNESSGTLGLSPGVATAFDLLDEESLGLLRAGYPFAHHYTRGHGHAPVTARQAAGPEWSTSPTARLIHETINVDHVLAVPLPGTTAPITGCLIYRSGTDFDDDGIRFGQRLQPLLAAVEQHRQLLARWGHVVAAGDAPASPRELADDCDLTPRETTVLLLLGDALTAAAMGRRLGISDRTVHKHIEKIYRKLGTRDRLGTVLRAQQLGLLPRSTPPVAETGRA
;
A
#
# COMPACT_ATOMS: atom_id res chain seq x y z
N MET A 1 13.62 -30.97 -5.33
CA MET A 1 13.05 -29.92 -6.25
C MET A 1 12.15 -29.02 -5.44
N ARG A 2 12.46 -27.70 -5.37
CA ARG A 2 11.54 -26.74 -4.73
C ARG A 2 10.25 -26.66 -5.56
N THR A 3 9.10 -26.61 -4.89
CA THR A 3 7.80 -26.48 -5.56
C THR A 3 7.70 -25.14 -6.27
N GLY A 4 6.87 -25.03 -7.31
CA GLY A 4 6.64 -23.75 -8.01
C GLY A 4 6.19 -22.64 -7.05
N GLN A 5 5.43 -23.03 -6.03
CA GLN A 5 4.91 -22.14 -4.99
C GLN A 5 6.02 -21.59 -4.08
N GLU A 6 7.02 -22.39 -3.68
CA GLU A 6 8.18 -21.90 -2.90
C GLU A 6 8.96 -20.84 -3.67
N ARG A 7 9.17 -21.04 -4.96
CA ARG A 7 9.83 -20.04 -5.83
C ARG A 7 9.03 -18.75 -5.97
N ALA A 8 7.70 -18.83 -6.04
CA ALA A 8 6.84 -17.66 -6.08
C ALA A 8 6.94 -16.85 -4.78
N TYR A 9 6.94 -17.49 -3.62
CA TYR A 9 7.12 -16.81 -2.34
C TYR A 9 8.52 -16.22 -2.17
N GLU A 10 9.58 -16.88 -2.62
CA GLU A 10 10.94 -16.33 -2.59
C GLU A 10 11.04 -15.06 -3.45
N ARG A 11 10.45 -15.07 -4.66
CA ARG A 11 10.38 -13.87 -5.50
C ARG A 11 9.59 -12.76 -4.84
N MET A 12 8.43 -13.06 -4.26
CA MET A 12 7.60 -12.09 -3.56
C MET A 12 8.35 -11.45 -2.37
N LEU A 13 9.13 -12.23 -1.62
CA LEU A 13 9.96 -11.71 -0.54
C LEU A 13 11.06 -10.79 -1.08
N SER A 14 11.73 -11.17 -2.17
CA SER A 14 12.74 -10.32 -2.81
C SER A 14 12.15 -8.98 -3.28
N VAL A 15 10.95 -9.01 -3.84
CA VAL A 15 10.20 -7.81 -4.25
C VAL A 15 9.85 -6.94 -3.03
N ALA A 16 9.38 -7.55 -1.94
CA ALA A 16 9.09 -6.82 -0.71
C ALA A 16 10.32 -6.11 -0.14
N VAL A 17 11.48 -6.78 -0.15
CA VAL A 17 12.75 -6.18 0.27
C VAL A 17 13.15 -5.03 -0.66
N ALA A 18 13.05 -5.22 -1.97
CA ALA A 18 13.37 -4.17 -2.96
C ALA A 18 12.43 -2.97 -2.79
N ALA A 19 11.13 -3.19 -2.57
CA ALA A 19 10.18 -2.12 -2.31
C ALA A 19 10.50 -1.32 -1.03
N LEU A 20 10.96 -1.98 0.02
CA LEU A 20 11.36 -1.30 1.27
C LEU A 20 12.67 -0.50 1.14
N GLN A 21 13.53 -0.86 0.18
CA GLN A 21 14.78 -0.16 -0.12
C GLN A 21 14.58 1.01 -1.10
N GLU A 22 13.49 1.00 -1.87
CA GLU A 22 13.19 2.06 -2.82
C GLU A 22 12.80 3.34 -2.09
N ARG A 23 13.39 4.46 -2.51
CA ARG A 23 13.17 5.79 -1.91
C ARG A 23 12.36 6.72 -2.81
N GLU A 24 12.24 6.37 -4.09
CA GLU A 24 11.48 7.13 -5.06
C GLU A 24 10.07 6.56 -5.18
N PRO A 25 9.03 7.28 -4.73
CA PRO A 25 7.67 6.77 -4.71
C PRO A 25 7.16 6.36 -6.09
N GLU A 26 7.64 7.02 -7.13
CA GLU A 26 7.25 6.78 -8.53
C GLU A 26 7.75 5.44 -9.07
N ARG A 27 8.79 4.86 -8.45
CA ARG A 27 9.40 3.59 -8.88
C ARG A 27 8.77 2.35 -8.26
N LEU A 28 8.01 2.50 -7.18
CA LEU A 28 7.48 1.36 -6.44
C LEU A 28 6.50 0.52 -7.27
N TRP A 29 5.53 1.14 -7.92
CA TRP A 29 4.58 0.40 -8.75
C TRP A 29 5.16 -0.11 -10.07
N PRO A 30 6.04 0.59 -10.78
CA PRO A 30 6.80 0.01 -11.88
C PRO A 30 7.59 -1.24 -11.50
N LEU A 31 8.23 -1.25 -10.32
CA LEU A 31 8.91 -2.43 -9.78
C LEU A 31 7.93 -3.60 -9.55
N MET A 32 6.74 -3.32 -8.99
CA MET A 32 5.69 -4.34 -8.85
C MET A 32 5.21 -4.86 -10.20
N ALA A 33 4.99 -3.96 -11.16
CA ALA A 33 4.49 -4.31 -12.49
C ALA A 33 5.45 -5.18 -13.30
N ASP A 34 6.75 -5.07 -13.05
CA ASP A 34 7.75 -5.91 -13.71
C ASP A 34 7.76 -7.36 -13.18
N VAL A 35 7.57 -7.54 -11.89
CA VAL A 35 7.79 -8.83 -11.22
C VAL A 35 6.51 -9.63 -10.99
N LEU A 36 5.40 -8.95 -10.64
CA LEU A 36 4.17 -9.62 -10.24
C LEU A 36 3.52 -10.50 -11.31
N PRO A 37 3.51 -10.16 -12.61
CA PRO A 37 2.94 -11.04 -13.62
C PRO A 37 3.51 -12.46 -13.52
N GLY A 38 4.83 -12.58 -13.57
CA GLY A 38 5.51 -13.88 -13.51
C GLY A 38 5.33 -14.64 -12.19
N VAL A 39 5.11 -13.92 -11.08
CA VAL A 39 4.83 -14.54 -9.77
C VAL A 39 3.40 -15.06 -9.67
N CYS A 40 2.46 -14.37 -10.28
CA CYS A 40 1.03 -14.72 -10.30
C CYS A 40 0.65 -15.67 -11.43
N GLY A 41 1.61 -16.13 -12.24
CA GLY A 41 1.32 -16.95 -13.43
C GLY A 41 0.62 -16.17 -14.54
N GLY A 42 0.81 -14.86 -14.58
CA GLY A 42 0.36 -13.95 -15.63
C GLY A 42 1.51 -13.51 -16.54
N GLU A 43 1.18 -12.74 -17.56
CA GLU A 43 2.09 -12.27 -18.60
C GLU A 43 2.25 -10.75 -18.59
N ALA A 44 1.19 -10.05 -18.16
CA ALA A 44 1.14 -8.60 -18.10
C ALA A 44 0.39 -8.13 -16.85
N LEU A 45 0.64 -6.88 -16.46
CA LEU A 45 -0.04 -6.23 -15.35
C LEU A 45 -0.35 -4.78 -15.71
N ILE A 46 -1.55 -4.37 -15.37
CA ILE A 46 -1.97 -2.97 -15.34
C ILE A 46 -2.30 -2.62 -13.90
N TYR A 47 -1.81 -1.51 -13.39
CA TYR A 47 -2.18 -1.01 -12.09
C TYR A 47 -2.84 0.36 -12.16
N LYS A 48 -3.65 0.64 -11.17
CA LYS A 48 -4.46 1.83 -11.01
C LYS A 48 -4.40 2.30 -9.58
N LEU A 49 -4.00 3.53 -9.35
CA LEU A 49 -3.76 4.07 -8.01
C LEU A 49 -4.60 5.31 -7.69
N ASP A 50 -5.16 5.94 -8.68
CA ASP A 50 -5.99 7.13 -8.59
C ASP A 50 -7.46 6.85 -8.95
N GLU A 51 -8.32 7.84 -8.77
CA GLU A 51 -9.70 7.75 -9.17
C GLU A 51 -9.80 7.69 -10.70
N TRP A 52 -10.49 6.68 -11.18
CA TRP A 52 -10.76 6.45 -12.60
C TRP A 52 -12.21 6.70 -12.91
N ASN A 53 -12.42 7.42 -14.00
CA ASN A 53 -13.71 7.51 -14.66
C ASN A 53 -13.52 7.29 -16.17
N GLU A 54 -14.58 7.41 -16.95
CA GLU A 54 -14.56 7.17 -18.40
C GLU A 54 -13.58 8.07 -19.15
N SER A 55 -13.31 9.27 -18.64
CA SER A 55 -12.50 10.30 -19.30
C SER A 55 -11.14 10.55 -18.65
N SER A 56 -10.87 10.04 -17.46
CA SER A 56 -9.63 10.31 -16.73
C SER A 56 -9.16 9.11 -15.90
N GLY A 57 -7.88 9.10 -15.59
CA GLY A 57 -7.20 8.11 -14.77
C GLY A 57 -5.88 7.68 -15.38
N THR A 58 -4.86 7.54 -14.54
CA THR A 58 -3.52 7.13 -14.96
C THR A 58 -3.38 5.62 -14.90
N LEU A 59 -2.99 5.03 -16.03
CA LEU A 59 -2.61 3.62 -16.14
C LEU A 59 -1.11 3.47 -15.90
N GLY A 60 -0.75 2.60 -14.99
CA GLY A 60 0.59 2.07 -14.96
C GLY A 60 0.61 0.68 -15.59
N LEU A 61 1.59 0.43 -16.43
CA LEU A 61 1.70 -0.77 -17.26
C LEU A 61 2.99 -1.52 -16.96
N SER A 62 2.95 -2.84 -17.03
CA SER A 62 4.20 -3.62 -17.05
C SER A 62 4.99 -3.31 -18.35
N PRO A 63 6.33 -3.34 -18.30
CA PRO A 63 7.16 -2.91 -19.43
C PRO A 63 6.85 -3.62 -20.75
N GLY A 64 6.47 -4.90 -20.68
CA GLY A 64 6.19 -5.73 -21.86
C GLY A 64 4.97 -5.31 -22.68
N VAL A 65 4.07 -4.49 -22.11
CA VAL A 65 2.82 -4.09 -22.79
C VAL A 65 2.68 -2.58 -22.99
N ALA A 66 3.53 -1.79 -22.41
CA ALA A 66 3.45 -0.33 -22.47
C ALA A 66 3.37 0.18 -23.91
N THR A 67 4.26 -0.26 -24.79
CA THR A 67 4.30 0.15 -26.21
C THR A 67 3.02 -0.19 -26.97
N ALA A 68 2.36 -1.32 -26.65
CA ALA A 68 1.11 -1.70 -27.31
C ALA A 68 -0.04 -0.78 -26.89
N PHE A 69 -0.06 -0.35 -25.64
CA PHE A 69 -1.06 0.58 -25.13
C PHE A 69 -0.86 2.03 -25.61
N ASP A 70 0.38 2.43 -25.86
CA ASP A 70 0.69 3.75 -26.43
C ASP A 70 0.12 3.95 -27.85
N LEU A 71 -0.24 2.87 -28.54
CA LEU A 71 -0.85 2.88 -29.87
C LEU A 71 -2.38 2.97 -29.85
N LEU A 72 -3.02 2.87 -28.68
CA LEU A 72 -4.47 2.92 -28.57
C LEU A 72 -4.98 4.36 -28.71
N ASP A 73 -6.09 4.51 -29.43
CA ASP A 73 -6.82 5.76 -29.50
C ASP A 73 -7.67 6.01 -28.24
N GLU A 74 -8.22 7.21 -28.11
CA GLU A 74 -8.99 7.63 -26.94
C GLU A 74 -10.29 6.82 -26.76
N GLU A 75 -10.90 6.36 -27.85
CA GLU A 75 -12.09 5.50 -27.80
C GLU A 75 -11.75 4.15 -27.17
N SER A 76 -10.67 3.51 -27.63
CA SER A 76 -10.13 2.27 -27.06
C SER A 76 -9.73 2.42 -25.59
N LEU A 77 -9.08 3.52 -25.23
CA LEU A 77 -8.74 3.82 -23.83
C LEU A 77 -9.99 4.03 -22.98
N GLY A 78 -11.02 4.71 -23.50
CA GLY A 78 -12.32 4.83 -22.85
C GLY A 78 -12.98 3.48 -22.59
N LEU A 79 -12.93 2.57 -23.57
CA LEU A 79 -13.43 1.22 -23.44
C LEU A 79 -12.69 0.41 -22.36
N LEU A 80 -11.37 0.55 -22.27
CA LEU A 80 -10.58 -0.06 -21.18
C LEU A 80 -10.92 0.52 -19.81
N ARG A 81 -11.19 1.82 -19.73
CA ARG A 81 -11.56 2.46 -18.46
C ARG A 81 -12.92 1.99 -17.94
N ALA A 82 -13.93 1.89 -18.81
CA ALA A 82 -15.30 1.61 -18.44
C ALA A 82 -15.72 0.14 -18.56
N GLY A 83 -15.03 -0.64 -19.39
CA GLY A 83 -15.49 -1.95 -19.84
C GLY A 83 -15.19 -3.15 -18.93
N TYR A 84 -14.43 -2.97 -17.86
CA TYR A 84 -14.17 -4.07 -16.92
C TYR A 84 -15.34 -4.30 -15.97
N PRO A 85 -15.69 -5.56 -15.67
CA PRO A 85 -16.83 -5.88 -14.79
C PRO A 85 -16.56 -5.62 -13.31
N PHE A 86 -15.33 -5.31 -12.94
CA PHE A 86 -14.88 -5.27 -11.55
C PHE A 86 -15.51 -4.14 -10.74
N ALA A 87 -15.69 -2.94 -11.31
CA ALA A 87 -16.34 -1.83 -10.65
C ALA A 87 -17.75 -2.22 -10.17
N HIS A 88 -18.54 -2.83 -11.06
CA HIS A 88 -19.87 -3.29 -10.75
C HIS A 88 -19.88 -4.45 -9.73
N HIS A 89 -18.94 -5.40 -9.86
CA HIS A 89 -18.80 -6.51 -8.94
C HIS A 89 -18.56 -6.05 -7.52
N TYR A 90 -17.58 -5.17 -7.29
CA TYR A 90 -17.17 -4.73 -5.94
C TYR A 90 -18.16 -3.73 -5.31
N THR A 91 -18.85 -2.90 -6.08
CA THR A 91 -19.87 -1.98 -5.55
C THR A 91 -21.12 -2.69 -5.04
N ARG A 92 -21.38 -3.94 -5.48
CA ARG A 92 -22.50 -4.76 -5.00
C ARG A 92 -22.25 -5.47 -3.66
N GLY A 93 -21.18 -5.16 -2.95
CA GLY A 93 -20.92 -5.72 -1.63
C GLY A 93 -20.23 -7.09 -1.62
N HIS A 94 -19.59 -7.49 -2.70
CA HIS A 94 -18.83 -8.76 -2.79
C HIS A 94 -17.45 -8.70 -2.10
N GLY A 95 -17.22 -7.72 -1.24
CA GLY A 95 -15.95 -7.53 -0.54
C GLY A 95 -14.82 -7.08 -1.50
N HIS A 96 -13.56 -7.27 -1.08
CA HIS A 96 -12.38 -6.90 -1.87
C HIS A 96 -11.51 -8.13 -2.19
N ALA A 97 -12.12 -9.32 -2.30
CA ALA A 97 -11.38 -10.52 -2.69
C ALA A 97 -10.98 -10.45 -4.17
N PRO A 98 -9.83 -10.95 -4.57
CA PRO A 98 -9.48 -11.10 -5.98
C PRO A 98 -10.51 -11.95 -6.72
N VAL A 99 -10.81 -11.55 -7.94
CA VAL A 99 -11.83 -12.20 -8.78
C VAL A 99 -11.40 -12.14 -10.25
N THR A 100 -11.69 -13.18 -11.03
CA THR A 100 -11.47 -13.13 -12.49
C THR A 100 -12.61 -12.36 -13.18
N ALA A 101 -12.32 -11.80 -14.35
CA ALA A 101 -13.35 -11.12 -15.14
C ALA A 101 -14.51 -12.06 -15.51
N ARG A 102 -14.20 -13.34 -15.74
CA ARG A 102 -15.20 -14.37 -16.00
C ARG A 102 -16.08 -14.68 -14.78
N GLN A 103 -15.51 -14.70 -13.58
CA GLN A 103 -16.30 -14.85 -12.34
C GLN A 103 -17.18 -13.62 -12.08
N ALA A 104 -16.69 -12.42 -12.38
CA ALA A 104 -17.40 -11.17 -12.14
C ALA A 104 -18.55 -10.92 -13.13
N ALA A 105 -18.38 -11.26 -14.42
CA ALA A 105 -19.34 -11.01 -15.51
C ALA A 105 -19.99 -12.28 -16.10
N GLY A 106 -19.51 -13.47 -15.71
CA GLY A 106 -19.96 -14.72 -16.34
C GLY A 106 -19.29 -14.99 -17.70
N PRO A 107 -19.81 -15.98 -18.46
CA PRO A 107 -19.23 -16.38 -19.73
C PRO A 107 -19.26 -15.28 -20.81
N GLU A 108 -20.11 -14.29 -20.66
CA GLU A 108 -20.26 -13.17 -21.60
C GLU A 108 -19.00 -12.29 -21.65
N TRP A 109 -18.14 -12.35 -20.64
CA TRP A 109 -16.90 -11.61 -20.63
C TRP A 109 -16.06 -11.84 -21.89
N SER A 110 -15.86 -13.09 -22.31
CA SER A 110 -14.99 -13.44 -23.44
C SER A 110 -15.43 -12.85 -24.78
N THR A 111 -16.69 -12.45 -24.90
CA THR A 111 -17.26 -11.83 -26.10
C THR A 111 -17.43 -10.31 -25.96
N SER A 112 -17.08 -9.76 -24.81
CA SER A 112 -17.20 -8.31 -24.57
C SER A 112 -16.25 -7.50 -25.46
N PRO A 113 -16.60 -6.25 -25.79
CA PRO A 113 -15.72 -5.38 -26.57
C PRO A 113 -14.35 -5.19 -25.88
N THR A 114 -14.32 -5.05 -24.56
CA THR A 114 -13.09 -4.90 -23.78
C THR A 114 -12.21 -6.16 -23.85
N ALA A 115 -12.78 -7.36 -23.72
CA ALA A 115 -12.01 -8.60 -23.84
C ALA A 115 -11.38 -8.75 -25.23
N ARG A 116 -12.13 -8.41 -26.29
CA ARG A 116 -11.61 -8.42 -27.65
C ARG A 116 -10.48 -7.43 -27.86
N LEU A 117 -10.66 -6.19 -27.40
CA LEU A 117 -9.62 -5.15 -27.49
C LEU A 117 -8.33 -5.60 -26.80
N ILE A 118 -8.41 -6.18 -25.58
CA ILE A 118 -7.24 -6.67 -24.84
C ILE A 118 -6.57 -7.81 -25.61
N HIS A 119 -7.35 -8.76 -26.13
CA HIS A 119 -6.81 -9.86 -26.95
C HIS A 119 -6.07 -9.32 -28.20
N GLU A 120 -6.66 -8.38 -28.91
CA GLU A 120 -6.08 -7.77 -30.10
C GLU A 120 -4.81 -6.95 -29.76
N THR A 121 -4.77 -6.29 -28.58
CA THR A 121 -3.68 -5.40 -28.19
C THR A 121 -2.48 -6.18 -27.62
N ILE A 122 -2.70 -7.14 -26.74
CA ILE A 122 -1.63 -7.82 -26.00
C ILE A 122 -1.74 -9.35 -26.00
N ASN A 123 -2.63 -9.92 -26.80
CA ASN A 123 -2.83 -11.37 -27.01
C ASN A 123 -3.10 -12.15 -25.70
N VAL A 124 -3.95 -11.62 -24.82
CA VAL A 124 -4.38 -12.27 -23.58
C VAL A 124 -5.90 -12.41 -23.52
N ASP A 125 -6.38 -13.43 -22.81
CA ASP A 125 -7.80 -13.80 -22.77
C ASP A 125 -8.42 -13.63 -21.38
N HIS A 126 -7.61 -13.72 -20.34
CA HIS A 126 -8.06 -13.80 -18.96
C HIS A 126 -7.48 -12.68 -18.12
N VAL A 127 -8.30 -12.18 -17.19
CA VAL A 127 -7.96 -11.07 -16.33
C VAL A 127 -8.32 -11.41 -14.88
N LEU A 128 -7.37 -11.29 -13.98
CA LEU A 128 -7.55 -11.37 -12.53
C LEU A 128 -7.42 -9.98 -11.93
N ALA A 129 -8.46 -9.49 -11.27
CA ALA A 129 -8.41 -8.28 -10.47
C ALA A 129 -7.90 -8.58 -9.06
N VAL A 130 -6.92 -7.80 -8.61
CA VAL A 130 -6.40 -7.82 -7.24
C VAL A 130 -6.56 -6.41 -6.67
N PRO A 131 -7.72 -6.10 -6.04
CA PRO A 131 -7.98 -4.78 -5.49
C PRO A 131 -7.16 -4.54 -4.23
N LEU A 132 -6.82 -3.28 -3.99
CA LEU A 132 -6.22 -2.86 -2.72
C LEU A 132 -7.33 -2.75 -1.65
N PRO A 133 -7.13 -3.31 -0.46
CA PRO A 133 -8.09 -3.18 0.62
C PRO A 133 -8.20 -1.74 1.11
N GLY A 134 -9.41 -1.35 1.52
CA GLY A 134 -9.67 -0.03 2.12
C GLY A 134 -9.94 1.11 1.14
N THR A 135 -10.06 0.83 -0.15
CA THR A 135 -10.47 1.82 -1.16
C THR A 135 -11.98 1.82 -1.34
N THR A 136 -12.60 3.00 -1.31
CA THR A 136 -14.07 3.15 -1.27
C THR A 136 -14.73 3.18 -2.65
N ALA A 137 -14.00 3.33 -3.72
CA ALA A 137 -14.36 3.25 -5.13
C ALA A 137 -13.59 4.29 -5.97
N PRO A 138 -13.46 4.14 -7.25
CA PRO A 138 -13.47 2.90 -8.01
C PRO A 138 -12.21 2.09 -7.69
N ILE A 139 -12.20 0.83 -8.05
CA ILE A 139 -11.18 -0.14 -7.65
C ILE A 139 -9.78 0.38 -7.91
N THR A 140 -9.02 0.68 -6.86
CA THR A 140 -7.57 0.81 -6.92
C THR A 140 -6.94 -0.57 -6.72
N GLY A 141 -5.86 -0.84 -7.43
CA GLY A 141 -5.21 -2.15 -7.38
C GLY A 141 -4.57 -2.51 -8.71
N CYS A 142 -4.47 -3.79 -8.98
CA CYS A 142 -3.92 -4.26 -10.24
C CYS A 142 -4.81 -5.29 -10.94
N LEU A 143 -4.66 -5.33 -12.26
CA LEU A 143 -5.22 -6.32 -13.15
C LEU A 143 -4.07 -7.15 -13.72
N ILE A 144 -4.12 -8.45 -13.54
CA ILE A 144 -3.11 -9.40 -14.03
C ILE A 144 -3.70 -10.14 -15.21
N TYR A 145 -2.98 -10.17 -16.30
CA TYR A 145 -3.43 -10.72 -17.59
C TYR A 145 -2.72 -12.01 -17.91
N ARG A 146 -3.44 -12.91 -18.57
CA ARG A 146 -2.96 -14.23 -18.94
C ARG A 146 -3.60 -14.71 -20.23
N SER A 147 -2.83 -15.38 -21.08
CA SER A 147 -3.33 -16.12 -22.25
C SER A 147 -3.71 -17.58 -21.89
N GLY A 148 -4.41 -18.24 -22.77
CA GLY A 148 -4.68 -19.68 -22.71
C GLY A 148 -5.72 -20.10 -21.67
N THR A 149 -5.31 -20.59 -20.49
CA THR A 149 -6.23 -21.05 -19.44
C THR A 149 -6.49 -19.97 -18.39
N ASP A 150 -7.74 -19.86 -17.90
CA ASP A 150 -8.10 -18.90 -16.84
C ASP A 150 -7.36 -19.18 -15.52
N PHE A 151 -7.33 -18.21 -14.65
CA PHE A 151 -6.79 -18.35 -13.30
C PHE A 151 -7.64 -19.36 -12.50
N ASP A 152 -6.97 -20.34 -11.95
CA ASP A 152 -7.56 -21.34 -11.08
C ASP A 152 -7.68 -20.84 -9.62
N ASP A 153 -8.27 -21.65 -8.77
CA ASP A 153 -8.41 -21.33 -7.35
C ASP A 153 -7.07 -21.10 -6.65
N ASP A 154 -5.98 -21.71 -7.10
CA ASP A 154 -4.64 -21.49 -6.54
C ASP A 154 -4.12 -20.11 -6.92
N GLY A 155 -4.31 -19.68 -8.15
CA GLY A 155 -3.98 -18.33 -8.61
C GLY A 155 -4.78 -17.25 -7.88
N ILE A 156 -6.08 -17.47 -7.69
CA ILE A 156 -6.95 -16.54 -6.94
C ILE A 156 -6.53 -16.47 -5.46
N ARG A 157 -6.29 -17.61 -4.81
CA ARG A 157 -5.77 -17.66 -3.44
C ARG A 157 -4.40 -17.00 -3.30
N PHE A 158 -3.56 -17.12 -4.32
CA PHE A 158 -2.27 -16.41 -4.33
C PHE A 158 -2.49 -14.89 -4.41
N GLY A 159 -3.38 -14.42 -5.27
CA GLY A 159 -3.80 -13.01 -5.32
C GLY A 159 -4.28 -12.49 -3.95
N GLN A 160 -5.08 -13.26 -3.21
CA GLN A 160 -5.52 -12.91 -1.85
C GLN A 160 -4.35 -12.73 -0.87
N ARG A 161 -3.34 -13.60 -0.95
CA ARG A 161 -2.14 -13.50 -0.11
C ARG A 161 -1.23 -12.34 -0.51
N LEU A 162 -1.31 -11.92 -1.75
CA LEU A 162 -0.55 -10.79 -2.28
C LEU A 162 -1.12 -9.43 -1.85
N GLN A 163 -2.43 -9.33 -1.63
CA GLN A 163 -3.10 -8.07 -1.30
C GLN A 163 -2.47 -7.31 -0.12
N PRO A 164 -2.12 -7.94 1.03
CA PRO A 164 -1.48 -7.23 2.13
C PRO A 164 -0.12 -6.61 1.76
N LEU A 165 0.66 -7.30 0.91
CA LEU A 165 1.92 -6.77 0.41
C LEU A 165 1.69 -5.55 -0.47
N LEU A 166 0.75 -5.63 -1.43
CA LEU A 166 0.42 -4.50 -2.30
C LEU A 166 -0.10 -3.30 -1.51
N ALA A 167 -0.93 -3.54 -0.49
CA ALA A 167 -1.41 -2.48 0.40
C ALA A 167 -0.25 -1.82 1.18
N ALA A 168 0.71 -2.61 1.67
CA ALA A 168 1.89 -2.09 2.37
C ALA A 168 2.80 -1.30 1.43
N VAL A 169 2.99 -1.75 0.19
CA VAL A 169 3.75 -1.01 -0.84
C VAL A 169 3.08 0.33 -1.16
N GLU A 170 1.76 0.35 -1.31
CA GLU A 170 1.03 1.59 -1.57
C GLU A 170 1.10 2.56 -0.38
N GLN A 171 0.96 2.07 0.85
CA GLN A 171 1.18 2.89 2.04
C GLN A 171 2.60 3.46 2.09
N HIS A 172 3.60 2.64 1.78
CA HIS A 172 5.00 3.09 1.73
C HIS A 172 5.20 4.17 0.67
N ARG A 173 4.65 3.98 -0.54
CA ARG A 173 4.66 4.99 -1.61
C ARG A 173 4.04 6.32 -1.18
N GLN A 174 2.88 6.26 -0.54
CA GLN A 174 2.19 7.46 -0.05
C GLN A 174 2.99 8.18 1.05
N LEU A 175 3.65 7.43 1.91
CA LEU A 175 4.54 8.01 2.92
C LEU A 175 5.73 8.71 2.26
N LEU A 176 6.42 8.05 1.33
CA LEU A 176 7.54 8.65 0.60
C LEU A 176 7.12 9.91 -0.16
N ALA A 177 5.98 9.87 -0.88
CA ALA A 177 5.45 11.03 -1.60
C ALA A 177 5.16 12.21 -0.66
N ARG A 178 4.54 11.97 0.50
CA ARG A 178 4.30 13.02 1.50
C ARG A 178 5.62 13.62 2.02
N TRP A 179 6.60 12.78 2.30
CA TRP A 179 7.92 13.24 2.72
C TRP A 179 8.61 14.05 1.63
N GLY A 180 8.56 13.61 0.37
CA GLY A 180 9.11 14.33 -0.77
C GLY A 180 8.49 15.73 -0.94
N HIS A 181 7.17 15.86 -0.80
CA HIS A 181 6.48 17.16 -0.86
C HIS A 181 6.89 18.10 0.29
N VAL A 182 7.04 17.57 1.49
CA VAL A 182 7.46 18.33 2.66
C VAL A 182 8.91 18.86 2.49
N VAL A 183 9.80 18.01 1.97
CA VAL A 183 11.19 18.40 1.68
C VAL A 183 11.27 19.41 0.53
N ALA A 184 10.47 19.24 -0.53
CA ALA A 184 10.47 20.13 -1.70
C ALA A 184 9.84 21.50 -1.43
N ALA A 185 8.89 21.59 -0.49
CA ALA A 185 8.25 22.85 -0.11
C ALA A 185 9.13 23.77 0.77
N GLY A 186 10.34 23.34 1.11
CA GLY A 186 11.21 24.08 2.04
C GLY A 186 10.71 24.06 3.49
N ASP A 187 9.55 23.49 3.74
CA ASP A 187 9.00 23.11 5.03
C ASP A 187 9.39 21.66 5.34
N ALA A 188 10.67 21.32 5.18
CA ALA A 188 11.15 20.06 5.74
C ALA A 188 10.77 20.08 7.23
N PRO A 189 9.89 19.21 7.74
CA PRO A 189 9.82 19.07 9.16
C PRO A 189 11.24 18.71 9.57
N ALA A 190 11.80 19.52 10.43
CA ALA A 190 13.07 19.22 11.04
C ALA A 190 13.08 17.73 11.37
N SER A 191 14.18 17.04 11.12
CA SER A 191 14.27 15.62 11.46
C SER A 191 13.78 15.42 12.88
N PRO A 192 13.24 14.27 13.30
CA PRO A 192 12.85 14.07 14.70
C PRO A 192 13.98 14.43 15.69
N ARG A 193 15.23 14.47 15.21
CA ARG A 193 16.38 14.95 15.95
C ARG A 193 16.44 16.47 16.03
N GLU A 194 16.25 17.17 14.91
CA GLU A 194 16.22 18.64 14.87
C GLU A 194 15.01 19.18 15.63
N LEU A 195 13.83 18.54 15.50
CA LEU A 195 12.65 18.86 16.32
C LEU A 195 12.86 18.55 17.81
N ALA A 196 13.63 17.52 18.14
CA ALA A 196 13.99 17.20 19.51
C ALA A 196 14.97 18.23 20.06
N ASP A 197 15.91 18.72 19.24
CA ASP A 197 16.86 19.80 19.60
C ASP A 197 16.10 21.12 19.79
N ASP A 198 15.14 21.47 18.96
CA ASP A 198 14.26 22.63 19.11
C ASP A 198 13.42 22.57 20.39
N CYS A 199 13.03 21.37 20.82
CA CYS A 199 12.36 21.13 22.10
C CYS A 199 13.34 20.91 23.27
N ASP A 200 14.65 21.07 23.06
CA ASP A 200 15.71 20.83 24.05
C ASP A 200 15.69 19.41 24.64
N LEU A 201 15.22 18.42 23.87
CA LEU A 201 15.18 17.03 24.28
C LEU A 201 16.54 16.36 24.09
N THR A 202 17.07 15.76 25.13
CA THR A 202 18.29 14.96 25.00
C THR A 202 18.00 13.64 24.25
N PRO A 203 19.01 13.00 23.61
CA PRO A 203 18.84 11.72 22.91
C PRO A 203 18.19 10.64 23.80
N ARG A 204 18.45 10.67 25.10
CA ARG A 204 17.84 9.74 26.05
C ARG A 204 16.36 10.04 26.32
N GLU A 205 16.00 11.31 26.41
CA GLU A 205 14.61 11.76 26.55
C GLU A 205 13.81 11.48 25.29
N THR A 206 14.39 11.67 24.11
CA THR A 206 13.77 11.30 22.82
C THR A 206 13.49 9.79 22.77
N THR A 207 14.44 8.95 23.19
CA THR A 207 14.20 7.48 23.26
C THR A 207 13.07 7.14 24.24
N VAL A 208 13.01 7.77 25.41
CA VAL A 208 11.92 7.57 26.36
C VAL A 208 10.58 8.06 25.81
N LEU A 209 10.55 9.18 25.08
CA LEU A 209 9.35 9.71 24.43
C LEU A 209 8.79 8.73 23.37
N LEU A 210 9.64 8.12 22.54
CA LEU A 210 9.23 7.08 21.59
C LEU A 210 8.56 5.90 22.29
N LEU A 211 9.19 5.38 23.35
CA LEU A 211 8.64 4.28 24.12
C LEU A 211 7.34 4.67 24.88
N LEU A 212 7.19 5.94 25.19
CA LEU A 212 5.96 6.52 25.75
C LEU A 212 4.84 6.49 24.70
N GLY A 213 5.15 6.82 23.46
CA GLY A 213 4.26 6.72 22.32
C GLY A 213 3.80 5.28 22.04
N ASP A 214 4.69 4.31 22.23
CA ASP A 214 4.40 2.86 22.12
C ASP A 214 3.57 2.30 23.29
N ALA A 215 3.05 3.15 24.16
CA ALA A 215 2.26 2.83 25.33
C ALA A 215 2.96 1.92 26.38
N LEU A 216 4.30 1.81 26.38
CA LEU A 216 5.03 1.02 27.37
C LEU A 216 4.89 1.60 28.79
N THR A 217 4.84 0.73 29.81
CA THR A 217 4.92 1.14 31.21
C THR A 217 6.35 1.55 31.60
N ALA A 218 6.51 2.33 32.66
CA ALA A 218 7.84 2.72 33.16
C ALA A 218 8.73 1.51 33.46
N ALA A 219 8.17 0.44 34.03
CA ALA A 219 8.88 -0.81 34.27
C ALA A 219 9.34 -1.51 32.98
N ALA A 220 8.50 -1.52 31.92
CA ALA A 220 8.87 -2.07 30.62
C ALA A 220 9.96 -1.23 29.94
N MET A 221 9.86 0.10 30.04
CA MET A 221 10.90 1.02 29.55
C MET A 221 12.21 0.81 30.30
N GLY A 222 12.17 0.69 31.62
CA GLY A 222 13.34 0.45 32.47
C GLY A 222 14.09 -0.81 32.06
N ARG A 223 13.37 -1.93 31.89
CA ARG A 223 13.96 -3.19 31.40
C ARG A 223 14.59 -3.04 30.00
N ARG A 224 13.88 -2.37 29.08
CA ARG A 224 14.35 -2.21 27.69
C ARG A 224 15.58 -1.29 27.59
N LEU A 225 15.68 -0.30 28.49
CA LEU A 225 16.75 0.70 28.50
C LEU A 225 17.89 0.38 29.47
N GLY A 226 17.77 -0.70 30.28
CA GLY A 226 18.76 -1.07 31.27
C GLY A 226 18.89 -0.06 32.43
N ILE A 227 17.79 0.61 32.82
CA ILE A 227 17.75 1.62 33.90
C ILE A 227 16.60 1.36 34.85
N SER A 228 16.65 1.93 36.06
CA SER A 228 15.58 1.79 37.04
C SER A 228 14.30 2.54 36.63
N ASP A 229 13.14 2.05 37.08
CA ASP A 229 11.84 2.71 36.91
C ASP A 229 11.85 4.15 37.41
N ARG A 230 12.54 4.39 38.53
CA ARG A 230 12.74 5.74 39.09
C ARG A 230 13.47 6.66 38.12
N THR A 231 14.45 6.14 37.38
CA THR A 231 15.18 6.90 36.37
C THR A 231 14.30 7.20 35.15
N VAL A 232 13.45 6.23 34.74
CA VAL A 232 12.46 6.46 33.67
C VAL A 232 11.49 7.57 34.05
N HIS A 233 10.93 7.54 35.27
CA HIS A 233 10.04 8.61 35.76
C HIS A 233 10.70 9.99 35.74
N LYS A 234 11.97 10.10 36.14
CA LYS A 234 12.71 11.37 36.04
C LYS A 234 12.85 11.86 34.60
N HIS A 235 13.04 10.97 33.63
CA HIS A 235 13.05 11.34 32.21
C HIS A 235 11.67 11.80 31.74
N ILE A 236 10.61 11.10 32.13
CA ILE A 236 9.22 11.47 31.80
C ILE A 236 8.87 12.84 32.37
N GLU A 237 9.21 13.14 33.62
CA GLU A 237 8.99 14.45 34.23
C GLU A 237 9.72 15.59 33.46
N LYS A 238 10.97 15.33 33.04
CA LYS A 238 11.72 16.28 32.22
C LYS A 238 11.08 16.51 30.88
N ILE A 239 10.59 15.44 30.21
CA ILE A 239 9.88 15.51 28.93
C ILE A 239 8.60 16.34 29.10
N TYR A 240 7.80 16.08 30.14
CA TYR A 240 6.59 16.87 30.44
C TYR A 240 6.89 18.35 30.55
N ARG A 241 7.94 18.71 31.31
CA ARG A 241 8.35 20.08 31.47
C ARG A 241 8.81 20.73 30.16
N LYS A 242 9.59 20.01 29.33
CA LYS A 242 10.12 20.51 28.06
C LYS A 242 9.06 20.68 27.00
N LEU A 243 8.06 19.78 26.94
CA LEU A 243 6.94 19.84 26.01
C LEU A 243 5.75 20.66 26.54
N GLY A 244 5.82 21.20 27.76
CA GLY A 244 4.75 22.00 28.35
C GLY A 244 3.49 21.20 28.67
N THR A 245 3.62 19.93 29.03
CA THR A 245 2.52 19.01 29.32
C THR A 245 2.55 18.55 30.79
N ARG A 246 1.46 17.92 31.27
CA ARG A 246 1.33 17.50 32.65
C ARG A 246 1.05 16.00 32.84
N ASP A 247 0.70 15.32 31.78
CA ASP A 247 0.33 13.94 31.79
C ASP A 247 0.79 13.21 30.53
N ARG A 248 0.67 11.88 30.53
CA ARG A 248 1.13 11.02 29.44
C ARG A 248 0.39 11.29 28.14
N LEU A 249 -0.95 11.38 28.20
CA LEU A 249 -1.77 11.54 27.00
C LEU A 249 -1.48 12.89 26.32
N GLY A 250 -1.48 13.97 27.09
CA GLY A 250 -1.13 15.30 26.63
C GLY A 250 0.26 15.36 26.01
N THR A 251 1.21 14.62 26.59
CA THR A 251 2.59 14.55 26.06
C THR A 251 2.66 13.83 24.72
N VAL A 252 1.97 12.68 24.56
CA VAL A 252 1.92 11.94 23.31
C VAL A 252 1.24 12.77 22.22
N LEU A 253 0.10 13.38 22.51
CA LEU A 253 -0.63 14.23 21.55
C LEU A 253 0.22 15.46 21.15
N ARG A 254 0.89 16.10 22.11
CA ARG A 254 1.76 17.23 21.84
C ARG A 254 2.96 16.83 21.00
N ALA A 255 3.59 15.71 21.29
CA ALA A 255 4.69 15.16 20.51
C ALA A 255 4.27 14.79 19.08
N GLN A 256 3.05 14.28 18.88
CA GLN A 256 2.48 14.03 17.56
C GLN A 256 2.19 15.33 16.78
N GLN A 257 1.72 16.37 17.46
CA GLN A 257 1.53 17.70 16.85
C GLN A 257 2.83 18.33 16.38
N LEU A 258 3.90 18.15 17.18
CA LEU A 258 5.24 18.65 16.88
C LEU A 258 6.01 17.74 15.89
N GLY A 259 5.47 16.62 15.45
CA GLY A 259 6.17 15.69 14.54
C GLY A 259 7.22 14.81 15.20
N LEU A 260 7.35 14.84 16.53
CA LEU A 260 8.28 14.00 17.31
C LEU A 260 7.83 12.53 17.39
N LEU A 261 6.53 12.27 17.23
CA LEU A 261 5.92 10.95 17.21
C LEU A 261 5.02 10.79 15.98
N PRO A 262 4.91 9.58 15.41
CA PRO A 262 3.94 9.32 14.36
C PRO A 262 2.51 9.52 14.88
N ARG A 263 1.63 10.06 14.03
CA ARG A 263 0.20 10.16 14.34
C ARG A 263 -0.41 8.75 14.27
N SER A 264 -0.87 8.23 15.38
CA SER A 264 -1.66 7.00 15.40
C SER A 264 -3.01 7.28 14.73
N THR A 265 -3.27 6.64 13.60
CA THR A 265 -4.64 6.56 13.09
C THR A 265 -5.41 5.65 14.06
N PRO A 266 -6.53 6.09 14.66
CA PRO A 266 -7.29 5.21 15.55
C PRO A 266 -7.75 3.99 14.74
N PRO A 267 -7.72 2.78 15.33
CA PRO A 267 -8.33 1.63 14.71
C PRO A 267 -9.81 1.97 14.47
N VAL A 268 -10.28 1.75 13.25
CA VAL A 268 -11.71 1.84 12.94
C VAL A 268 -12.43 0.90 13.89
N ALA A 269 -13.24 1.46 14.78
CA ALA A 269 -14.05 0.68 15.69
C ALA A 269 -14.96 -0.21 14.84
N GLU A 270 -14.74 -1.52 14.91
CA GLU A 270 -15.73 -2.49 14.47
C GLU A 270 -16.98 -2.25 15.32
N THR A 271 -17.97 -1.60 14.73
CA THR A 271 -19.32 -1.55 15.27
C THR A 271 -19.85 -2.98 15.23
N GLY A 272 -19.69 -3.70 16.35
CA GLY A 272 -20.36 -4.96 16.59
C GLY A 272 -21.86 -4.76 16.44
N ARG A 273 -22.45 -5.48 15.50
CA ARG A 273 -23.90 -5.71 15.46
C ARG A 273 -24.23 -6.80 16.46
N ALA A 274 -25.01 -6.42 17.45
CA ALA A 274 -25.87 -7.34 18.19
C ALA A 274 -26.97 -7.87 17.26
#